data_bdd6dbc2f64132df17fcb6d883a23e5f
#
_entry.id   bdd6dbc2f64132df17fcb6d883a23e5f
#
_cell.length_a   1.000
_cell.length_b   1.000
_cell.length_c   1.000
_cell.angle_alpha   90.00
_cell.angle_beta   90.00
_cell.angle_gamma   90.00
#
_symmetry.space_group_name_H-M   'P 1'
#
loop_
_entity.id
_entity.type
_entity.pdbx_description
1 polymer ?
#
loop_
_entity_poly.entity_id
_entity_poly.type
_entity_poly.pdbx_seq_one_letter_code
_entity_poly.pdbx_strand_id
1 'polypeptide(L)'
;MRQLIRRLLLAALFVCVPAAAESPSAAALLQQMQRAYHHYNFELSLIKVRQGNIEPMRFSHALLDKSEISHLIYLNGRPSEYLKLDDQISFFEAGHEPYTLAGARMPGLWSAFLTMNLERVFESYDPVVTGRNRIAGLPVQVVRLAPKEATKYGFVVWLEQSSGLLLRLDLIDESGALVEQYMGVELRVLPEPSRWLKSLAQAKLPRAVPVAQAYQSPQLDLGWAPGWLPKGFVIMSTDRHPLVGTDQVVDYMMISDGLVDVSIYLSAAEAPMGDELVRQGATSLLRMLNDHKVEVTVVGEVPVPTAQRIAESLHPLAKGIRP
;
A
#
# COMPACT_ATOMS: atom_id res chain seq x y z
N MET A 1 -41.81 -79.18 -3.10
CA MET A 1 -41.77 -77.95 -3.89
C MET A 1 -41.81 -76.76 -2.96
N ARG A 2 -40.69 -76.26 -2.53
CA ARG A 2 -40.58 -74.95 -1.78
C ARG A 2 -39.44 -74.20 -2.39
N GLN A 3 -39.78 -73.11 -3.11
CA GLN A 3 -38.86 -72.21 -3.71
C GLN A 3 -38.22 -71.32 -2.61
N LEU A 4 -36.89 -71.38 -2.50
CA LEU A 4 -36.10 -70.45 -1.73
C LEU A 4 -35.82 -69.25 -2.55
N ILE A 5 -36.48 -68.16 -2.23
CA ILE A 5 -36.17 -66.84 -2.76
C ILE A 5 -34.99 -66.29 -1.95
N ARG A 6 -33.79 -66.31 -2.52
CA ARG A 6 -32.59 -65.64 -1.97
C ARG A 6 -32.72 -64.16 -2.27
N ARG A 7 -33.01 -63.35 -1.25
CA ARG A 7 -32.91 -61.90 -1.33
C ARG A 7 -31.44 -61.50 -1.26
N LEU A 8 -30.87 -61.09 -2.37
CA LEU A 8 -29.58 -60.38 -2.39
C LEU A 8 -29.82 -58.95 -1.91
N LEU A 9 -29.39 -58.62 -0.69
CA LEU A 9 -29.25 -57.25 -0.21
C LEU A 9 -27.92 -56.72 -0.76
N LEU A 10 -27.97 -55.91 -1.83
CA LEU A 10 -26.86 -55.08 -2.25
C LEU A 10 -26.71 -53.90 -1.26
N ALA A 11 -25.78 -53.99 -0.32
CA ALA A 11 -25.39 -52.89 0.49
C ALA A 11 -24.53 -51.94 -0.38
N ALA A 12 -25.13 -50.86 -0.88
CA ALA A 12 -24.40 -49.78 -1.50
C ALA A 12 -23.62 -49.01 -0.41
N LEU A 13 -22.31 -49.33 -0.28
CA LEU A 13 -21.39 -48.50 0.50
C LEU A 13 -21.27 -47.14 -0.20
N PHE A 14 -21.96 -46.13 0.32
CA PHE A 14 -21.68 -44.76 0.02
C PHE A 14 -20.32 -44.40 0.63
N VAL A 15 -19.25 -44.53 -0.14
CA VAL A 15 -17.97 -43.95 0.19
C VAL A 15 -18.12 -42.45 0.08
N CYS A 16 -18.45 -41.78 1.20
CA CYS A 16 -18.30 -40.32 1.30
C CYS A 16 -16.80 -40.03 1.23
N VAL A 17 -16.30 -39.77 0.03
CA VAL A 17 -15.00 -39.13 -0.16
C VAL A 17 -15.15 -37.71 0.39
N PRO A 18 -14.45 -37.36 1.48
CA PRO A 18 -14.44 -35.94 1.88
C PRO A 18 -13.85 -35.16 0.70
N ALA A 19 -14.65 -34.30 0.10
CA ALA A 19 -14.14 -33.30 -0.82
C ALA A 19 -13.13 -32.48 -0.02
N ALA A 20 -11.85 -32.73 -0.23
CA ALA A 20 -10.79 -31.88 0.31
C ALA A 20 -11.08 -30.48 -0.26
N ALA A 21 -11.63 -29.59 0.55
CA ALA A 21 -11.80 -28.20 0.16
C ALA A 21 -10.41 -27.68 -0.23
N GLU A 22 -10.23 -27.38 -1.51
CA GLU A 22 -8.98 -26.87 -2.03
C GLU A 22 -8.65 -25.60 -1.28
N SER A 23 -7.47 -25.54 -0.68
CA SER A 23 -7.06 -24.33 0.07
C SER A 23 -7.07 -23.14 -0.87
N PRO A 24 -7.62 -21.99 -0.45
CA PRO A 24 -7.73 -20.83 -1.33
C PRO A 24 -6.35 -20.41 -1.83
N SER A 25 -6.27 -19.99 -3.09
CA SER A 25 -5.04 -19.47 -3.67
C SER A 25 -4.63 -18.16 -2.98
N ALA A 26 -3.34 -17.82 -3.04
CA ALA A 26 -2.84 -16.56 -2.48
C ALA A 26 -3.54 -15.34 -3.09
N ALA A 27 -3.81 -15.37 -4.40
CA ALA A 27 -4.56 -14.32 -5.07
C ALA A 27 -6.00 -14.20 -4.54
N ALA A 28 -6.68 -15.32 -4.32
CA ALA A 28 -8.03 -15.34 -3.75
C ALA A 28 -8.07 -14.78 -2.31
N LEU A 29 -7.04 -15.06 -1.51
CA LEU A 29 -6.91 -14.51 -0.15
C LEU A 29 -6.70 -12.99 -0.16
N LEU A 30 -5.87 -12.47 -1.07
CA LEU A 30 -5.66 -11.02 -1.22
C LEU A 30 -6.93 -10.30 -1.72
N GLN A 31 -7.67 -10.92 -2.63
CA GLN A 31 -8.99 -10.42 -3.05
C GLN A 31 -10.00 -10.44 -1.89
N GLN A 32 -9.96 -11.50 -1.06
CA GLN A 32 -10.79 -11.57 0.14
C GLN A 32 -10.46 -10.45 1.12
N MET A 33 -9.18 -10.14 1.33
CA MET A 33 -8.71 -9.03 2.17
C MET A 33 -9.31 -7.69 1.71
N GLN A 34 -9.25 -7.39 0.42
CA GLN A 34 -9.84 -6.16 -0.12
C GLN A 34 -11.36 -6.11 0.07
N ARG A 35 -12.05 -7.22 -0.22
CA ARG A 35 -13.50 -7.30 0.03
C ARG A 35 -13.82 -7.13 1.52
N ALA A 36 -13.02 -7.72 2.41
CA ALA A 36 -13.20 -7.59 3.85
C ALA A 36 -13.06 -6.15 4.32
N TYR A 37 -12.05 -5.43 3.81
CA TYR A 37 -11.87 -4.01 4.10
C TYR A 37 -13.11 -3.21 3.75
N HIS A 38 -13.68 -3.38 2.57
CA HIS A 38 -14.87 -2.67 2.12
C HIS A 38 -16.19 -3.20 2.70
N HIS A 39 -16.19 -4.31 3.46
CA HIS A 39 -17.42 -4.94 3.94
C HIS A 39 -17.62 -4.82 5.45
N TYR A 40 -16.54 -4.86 6.22
CA TYR A 40 -16.65 -4.90 7.68
C TYR A 40 -16.51 -3.52 8.33
N ASN A 41 -17.30 -3.30 9.39
CA ASN A 41 -17.02 -2.27 10.36
C ASN A 41 -16.03 -2.83 11.38
N PHE A 42 -14.88 -2.22 11.55
CA PHE A 42 -13.86 -2.74 12.46
C PHE A 42 -12.97 -1.65 13.05
N GLU A 43 -12.40 -1.96 14.20
CA GLU A 43 -11.35 -1.18 14.85
C GLU A 43 -10.16 -2.09 15.08
N LEU A 44 -8.97 -1.66 14.67
CA LEU A 44 -7.71 -2.37 14.80
C LEU A 44 -6.71 -1.47 15.53
N SER A 45 -6.29 -1.90 16.73
CA SER A 45 -5.11 -1.36 17.38
C SER A 45 -3.89 -2.09 16.84
N LEU A 46 -2.89 -1.34 16.38
CA LEU A 46 -1.68 -1.91 15.79
C LEU A 46 -0.45 -1.12 16.20
N ILE A 47 0.71 -1.75 16.08
CA ILE A 47 2.00 -1.12 16.22
C ILE A 47 2.74 -1.14 14.88
N LYS A 48 3.37 -0.02 14.54
CA LYS A 48 4.35 0.06 13.47
C LYS A 48 5.74 -0.01 14.09
N VAL A 49 6.57 -0.91 13.59
CA VAL A 49 7.96 -1.08 14.04
C VAL A 49 8.89 -0.76 12.88
N ARG A 50 9.80 0.17 13.10
CA ARG A 50 10.73 0.64 12.08
C ARG A 50 12.04 1.07 12.72
N GLN A 51 13.16 0.41 12.38
CA GLN A 51 14.50 0.73 12.90
C GLN A 51 14.55 0.89 14.44
N GLY A 52 13.83 0.00 15.16
CA GLY A 52 13.75 0.04 16.61
C GLY A 52 12.73 1.03 17.21
N ASN A 53 12.15 1.91 16.40
CA ASN A 53 11.04 2.76 16.81
C ASN A 53 9.73 1.99 16.80
N ILE A 54 8.92 2.19 17.83
CA ILE A 54 7.59 1.60 17.97
C ILE A 54 6.56 2.72 17.97
N GLU A 55 5.69 2.71 16.99
CA GLU A 55 4.64 3.71 16.80
C GLU A 55 3.26 3.03 16.95
N PRO A 56 2.60 3.15 18.11
CA PRO A 56 1.25 2.64 18.28
C PRO A 56 0.26 3.48 17.50
N MET A 57 -0.69 2.79 16.86
CA MET A 57 -1.68 3.39 15.96
C MET A 57 -3.04 2.75 16.21
N ARG A 58 -4.10 3.42 15.82
CA ARG A 58 -5.45 2.85 15.69
C ARG A 58 -5.97 3.14 14.30
N PHE A 59 -6.43 2.09 13.66
CA PHE A 59 -7.15 2.15 12.40
C PHE A 59 -8.59 1.72 12.62
N SER A 60 -9.54 2.57 12.21
CA SER A 60 -10.97 2.28 12.30
C SER A 60 -11.61 2.45 10.93
N HIS A 61 -12.52 1.54 10.60
CA HIS A 61 -13.24 1.56 9.33
C HIS A 61 -14.72 1.27 9.55
N ALA A 62 -15.56 1.92 8.79
CA ALA A 62 -16.99 1.63 8.79
C ALA A 62 -17.67 2.00 7.47
N LEU A 63 -18.75 1.26 7.20
CA LEU A 63 -19.72 1.58 6.17
C LEU A 63 -20.87 2.36 6.81
N LEU A 64 -21.08 3.57 6.34
CA LEU A 64 -22.24 4.38 6.61
C LEU A 64 -23.25 4.14 5.48
N ASP A 65 -24.51 4.56 5.63
CA ASP A 65 -25.59 4.25 4.68
C ASP A 65 -25.23 4.47 3.20
N LYS A 66 -24.42 5.48 2.89
CA LYS A 66 -24.00 5.84 1.53
C LYS A 66 -22.52 6.19 1.41
N SER A 67 -21.73 6.04 2.46
CA SER A 67 -20.35 6.50 2.53
C SER A 67 -19.47 5.49 3.24
N GLU A 68 -18.21 5.46 2.89
CA GLU A 68 -17.16 4.70 3.55
C GLU A 68 -16.27 5.64 4.33
N ILE A 69 -16.07 5.36 5.62
CA ILE A 69 -15.18 6.14 6.49
C ILE A 69 -14.05 5.29 7.01
N SER A 70 -12.84 5.84 6.94
CA SER A 70 -11.65 5.26 7.60
C SER A 70 -10.93 6.33 8.39
N HIS A 71 -10.44 5.96 9.55
CA HIS A 71 -9.75 6.85 10.46
C HIS A 71 -8.46 6.19 10.94
N LEU A 72 -7.33 6.86 10.75
CA LEU A 72 -6.02 6.44 11.20
C LEU A 72 -5.46 7.49 12.15
N ILE A 73 -5.12 7.09 13.37
CA ILE A 73 -4.51 7.96 14.37
C ILE A 73 -3.23 7.35 14.92
N TYR A 74 -2.18 8.16 15.01
CA TYR A 74 -0.95 7.84 15.73
C TYR A 74 -1.15 8.18 17.21
N LEU A 75 -0.85 7.23 18.10
CA LEU A 75 -1.14 7.35 19.53
C LEU A 75 0.04 7.89 20.34
N ASN A 76 1.22 7.94 19.75
CA ASN A 76 2.44 8.49 20.35
C ASN A 76 3.09 9.52 19.42
N GLY A 77 3.95 10.36 20.02
CA GLY A 77 4.69 11.39 19.29
C GLY A 77 3.88 12.65 19.00
N ARG A 78 4.19 13.33 17.90
CA ARG A 78 3.40 14.48 17.45
C ARG A 78 2.03 14.01 17.01
N PRO A 79 0.94 14.70 17.41
CA PRO A 79 -0.39 14.36 16.94
C PRO A 79 -0.44 14.29 15.40
N SER A 80 -0.88 13.15 14.89
CA SER A 80 -1.04 12.91 13.47
C SER A 80 -2.26 12.01 13.28
N GLU A 81 -3.21 12.49 12.50
CA GLU A 81 -4.53 11.88 12.32
C GLU A 81 -4.98 12.07 10.88
N TYR A 82 -5.54 11.04 10.30
CA TYR A 82 -6.02 11.02 8.92
C TYR A 82 -7.43 10.47 8.87
N LEU A 83 -8.34 11.25 8.29
CA LEU A 83 -9.74 10.88 8.14
C LEU A 83 -10.11 10.79 6.66
N LYS A 84 -10.37 9.58 6.19
CA LYS A 84 -10.90 9.33 4.84
C LYS A 84 -12.43 9.27 4.92
N LEU A 85 -13.11 10.05 4.11
CA LEU A 85 -14.54 9.98 3.86
C LEU A 85 -14.73 9.89 2.34
N ASP A 86 -15.17 8.74 1.87
CA ASP A 86 -15.24 8.38 0.45
C ASP A 86 -13.89 8.58 -0.28
N ASP A 87 -13.82 9.51 -1.22
CA ASP A 87 -12.62 9.85 -1.99
C ASP A 87 -11.80 11.02 -1.39
N GLN A 88 -12.23 11.55 -0.25
CA GLN A 88 -11.59 12.69 0.40
C GLN A 88 -10.82 12.26 1.64
N ILE A 89 -9.62 12.80 1.81
CA ILE A 89 -8.80 12.59 3.00
C ILE A 89 -8.47 13.91 3.65
N SER A 90 -8.82 14.05 4.92
CA SER A 90 -8.45 15.18 5.77
C SER A 90 -7.22 14.83 6.60
N PHE A 91 -6.26 15.73 6.62
CA PHE A 91 -4.97 15.63 7.30
C PHE A 91 -4.97 16.57 8.49
N PHE A 92 -4.68 16.02 9.67
CA PHE A 92 -4.54 16.75 10.92
C PHE A 92 -3.17 16.44 11.51
N GLU A 93 -2.20 17.32 11.27
CA GLU A 93 -0.81 17.13 11.66
C GLU A 93 -0.33 18.29 12.51
N ALA A 94 0.39 18.00 13.59
CA ALA A 94 0.90 19.03 14.50
C ALA A 94 1.84 20.00 13.77
N GLY A 95 1.53 21.30 13.87
CA GLY A 95 2.33 22.36 13.26
C GLY A 95 1.88 22.76 11.85
N HIS A 96 0.83 22.14 11.34
CA HIS A 96 0.21 22.48 10.05
C HIS A 96 -1.28 22.78 10.24
N GLU A 97 -1.79 23.71 9.45
CA GLU A 97 -3.24 23.92 9.36
C GLU A 97 -3.88 22.69 8.74
N PRO A 98 -5.00 22.19 9.27
CA PRO A 98 -5.68 21.04 8.69
C PRO A 98 -6.12 21.31 7.24
N TYR A 99 -5.97 20.30 6.39
CA TYR A 99 -6.35 20.38 4.98
C TYR A 99 -7.00 19.09 4.51
N THR A 100 -7.77 19.15 3.42
CA THR A 100 -8.44 18.00 2.81
C THR A 100 -8.06 17.90 1.34
N LEU A 101 -7.72 16.69 0.90
CA LEU A 101 -7.42 16.37 -0.49
C LEU A 101 -8.47 15.40 -1.04
N ALA A 102 -8.99 15.68 -2.23
CA ALA A 102 -9.87 14.76 -2.96
C ALA A 102 -9.05 13.90 -3.93
N GLY A 103 -9.33 12.60 -3.96
CA GLY A 103 -8.61 11.64 -4.80
C GLY A 103 -7.25 11.19 -4.24
N ALA A 104 -6.89 11.60 -3.01
CA ALA A 104 -5.68 11.15 -2.34
C ALA A 104 -5.82 9.73 -1.79
N ARG A 105 -4.68 9.07 -1.53
CA ARG A 105 -4.62 7.82 -0.77
C ARG A 105 -4.30 8.11 0.69
N MET A 106 -4.85 7.30 1.60
CA MET A 106 -4.48 7.39 3.01
C MET A 106 -3.00 7.02 3.18
N PRO A 107 -2.23 7.80 3.95
CA PRO A 107 -0.79 7.59 4.08
C PRO A 107 -0.40 6.22 4.64
N GLY A 108 0.77 5.74 4.22
CA GLY A 108 1.46 4.57 4.74
C GLY A 108 1.13 3.26 4.03
N LEU A 109 2.08 2.33 4.09
CA LEU A 109 1.99 1.00 3.45
C LEU A 109 0.78 0.18 3.89
N TRP A 110 0.37 0.29 5.16
CA TRP A 110 -0.83 -0.38 5.66
C TRP A 110 -2.05 -0.06 4.82
N SER A 111 -2.29 1.22 4.60
CA SER A 111 -3.43 1.71 3.82
C SER A 111 -3.31 1.38 2.34
N ALA A 112 -2.09 1.44 1.79
CA ALA A 112 -1.82 1.07 0.40
C ALA A 112 -2.16 -0.40 0.14
N PHE A 113 -1.87 -1.30 1.08
CA PHE A 113 -2.23 -2.72 0.96
C PHE A 113 -3.73 -2.97 0.92
N LEU A 114 -4.52 -2.20 1.64
CA LEU A 114 -5.99 -2.35 1.66
C LEU A 114 -6.64 -2.00 0.32
N THR A 115 -5.99 -1.11 -0.47
CA THR A 115 -6.56 -0.54 -1.70
C THR A 115 -5.68 -0.74 -2.94
N MET A 116 -4.66 -1.62 -2.88
CA MET A 116 -3.73 -1.88 -3.99
C MET A 116 -4.43 -2.42 -5.23
N ASN A 117 -3.88 -2.11 -6.40
CA ASN A 117 -4.32 -2.72 -7.66
C ASN A 117 -3.69 -4.11 -7.81
N LEU A 118 -4.45 -5.17 -7.50
CA LEU A 118 -3.95 -6.55 -7.52
C LEU A 118 -3.45 -7.00 -8.89
N GLU A 119 -4.08 -6.59 -9.98
CA GLU A 119 -3.65 -6.96 -11.34
C GLU A 119 -2.22 -6.45 -11.60
N ARG A 120 -1.97 -5.19 -11.31
CA ARG A 120 -0.63 -4.60 -11.40
C ARG A 120 0.37 -5.22 -10.44
N VAL A 121 -0.04 -5.41 -9.19
CA VAL A 121 0.83 -6.03 -8.18
C VAL A 121 1.29 -7.41 -8.66
N PHE A 122 0.43 -8.20 -9.29
CA PHE A 122 0.80 -9.52 -9.81
C PHE A 122 1.70 -9.48 -11.05
N GLU A 123 1.85 -8.36 -11.73
CA GLU A 123 2.90 -8.18 -12.74
C GLU A 123 4.30 -8.16 -12.10
N SER A 124 4.38 -7.62 -10.88
CA SER A 124 5.62 -7.37 -10.14
C SER A 124 5.94 -8.42 -9.08
N TYR A 125 4.93 -9.10 -8.55
CA TYR A 125 5.05 -10.03 -7.43
C TYR A 125 4.38 -11.36 -7.72
N ASP A 126 4.94 -12.43 -7.16
CA ASP A 126 4.34 -13.76 -7.11
C ASP A 126 3.72 -13.98 -5.72
N PRO A 127 2.38 -14.05 -5.61
CA PRO A 127 1.73 -14.31 -4.33
C PRO A 127 1.76 -15.82 -4.00
N VAL A 128 2.25 -16.17 -2.82
CA VAL A 128 2.40 -17.55 -2.35
C VAL A 128 1.81 -17.70 -0.95
N VAL A 129 0.98 -18.71 -0.74
CA VAL A 129 0.53 -19.11 0.61
C VAL A 129 1.68 -19.83 1.31
N THR A 130 2.12 -19.29 2.45
CA THR A 130 3.28 -19.82 3.17
C THR A 130 2.91 -20.59 4.45
N GLY A 131 1.64 -20.54 4.87
CA GLY A 131 1.19 -21.30 6.02
C GLY A 131 0.11 -20.61 6.84
N ARG A 132 0.04 -21.00 8.11
CA ARG A 132 -0.90 -20.48 9.11
C ARG A 132 -0.14 -20.04 10.35
N ASN A 133 -0.69 -19.07 11.07
CA ASN A 133 -0.12 -18.56 12.30
C ASN A 133 -1.24 -17.99 13.18
N ARG A 134 -0.87 -17.27 14.24
CA ARG A 134 -1.78 -16.60 15.18
C ARG A 134 -1.29 -15.17 15.43
N ILE A 135 -2.16 -14.18 15.23
CA ILE A 135 -1.90 -12.75 15.52
C ILE A 135 -3.05 -12.22 16.37
N ALA A 136 -2.75 -11.44 17.39
CA ALA A 136 -3.75 -10.89 18.33
C ALA A 136 -4.72 -11.95 18.89
N GLY A 137 -4.24 -13.19 19.10
CA GLY A 137 -5.07 -14.29 19.55
C GLY A 137 -5.92 -14.97 18.48
N LEU A 138 -5.93 -14.48 17.24
CA LEU A 138 -6.76 -14.95 16.13
C LEU A 138 -5.97 -15.82 15.14
N PRO A 139 -6.57 -16.88 14.58
CA PRO A 139 -5.93 -17.68 13.54
C PRO A 139 -5.81 -16.86 12.24
N VAL A 140 -4.65 -16.95 11.60
CA VAL A 140 -4.37 -16.22 10.38
C VAL A 140 -3.82 -17.13 9.28
N GLN A 141 -4.12 -16.78 8.04
CA GLN A 141 -3.48 -17.31 6.85
C GLN A 141 -2.33 -16.38 6.45
N VAL A 142 -1.18 -16.95 6.09
CA VAL A 142 0.01 -16.18 5.74
C VAL A 142 0.23 -16.23 4.24
N VAL A 143 0.36 -15.06 3.62
CA VAL A 143 0.66 -14.89 2.20
C VAL A 143 1.93 -14.07 2.05
N ARG A 144 2.86 -14.57 1.25
CA ARG A 144 4.06 -13.83 0.83
C ARG A 144 3.86 -13.30 -0.59
N LEU A 145 4.15 -12.04 -0.80
CA LEU A 145 4.34 -11.45 -2.12
C LEU A 145 5.85 -11.40 -2.38
N ALA A 146 6.34 -12.35 -3.16
CA ALA A 146 7.75 -12.42 -3.54
C ALA A 146 7.98 -11.53 -4.76
N PRO A 147 8.90 -10.55 -4.71
CA PRO A 147 9.19 -9.73 -5.89
C PRO A 147 9.81 -10.61 -6.98
N LYS A 148 9.41 -10.38 -8.24
CA LYS A 148 9.96 -11.09 -9.41
C LYS A 148 11.38 -10.66 -9.77
N GLU A 149 11.84 -9.55 -9.19
CA GLU A 149 13.20 -8.99 -9.36
C GLU A 149 13.73 -8.46 -8.03
N ALA A 150 15.04 -8.53 -7.81
CA ALA A 150 15.71 -8.02 -6.60
C ALA A 150 15.72 -6.47 -6.47
N THR A 151 14.97 -5.77 -7.33
CA THR A 151 14.86 -4.32 -7.33
C THR A 151 13.78 -3.78 -6.40
N LYS A 152 13.09 -4.68 -5.67
CA LYS A 152 11.95 -4.35 -4.80
C LYS A 152 12.03 -5.07 -3.48
N TYR A 153 11.37 -4.51 -2.49
CA TYR A 153 11.11 -5.22 -1.24
C TYR A 153 10.05 -6.30 -1.44
N GLY A 154 10.14 -7.38 -0.67
CA GLY A 154 9.09 -8.38 -0.54
C GLY A 154 8.12 -8.01 0.58
N PHE A 155 6.93 -8.61 0.56
CA PHE A 155 5.95 -8.42 1.61
C PHE A 155 5.46 -9.77 2.14
N VAL A 156 5.14 -9.80 3.43
CA VAL A 156 4.44 -10.91 4.05
C VAL A 156 3.22 -10.34 4.76
N VAL A 157 2.05 -10.95 4.54
CA VAL A 157 0.79 -10.50 5.11
C VAL A 157 0.10 -11.63 5.87
N TRP A 158 -0.51 -11.29 6.98
CA TRP A 158 -1.29 -12.21 7.82
C TRP A 158 -2.74 -11.77 7.81
N LEU A 159 -3.58 -12.61 7.24
CA LEU A 159 -5.00 -12.37 7.05
C LEU A 159 -5.80 -13.21 8.04
N GLU A 160 -6.68 -12.58 8.83
CA GLU A 160 -7.56 -13.29 9.76
C GLU A 160 -8.47 -14.26 8.99
N GLN A 161 -8.54 -15.51 9.46
CA GLN A 161 -9.15 -16.60 8.67
C GLN A 161 -10.65 -16.46 8.46
N SER A 162 -11.38 -15.90 9.43
CA SER A 162 -12.84 -15.81 9.36
C SER A 162 -13.31 -14.57 8.58
N SER A 163 -12.68 -13.43 8.78
CA SER A 163 -13.04 -12.17 8.13
C SER A 163 -12.25 -11.89 6.85
N GLY A 164 -11.01 -12.34 6.78
CA GLY A 164 -10.06 -11.94 5.75
C GLY A 164 -9.34 -10.63 6.04
N LEU A 165 -9.58 -9.99 7.18
CA LEU A 165 -8.95 -8.70 7.53
C LEU A 165 -7.44 -8.85 7.73
N LEU A 166 -6.71 -7.84 7.28
CA LEU A 166 -5.26 -7.75 7.43
C LEU A 166 -4.90 -7.48 8.90
N LEU A 167 -4.13 -8.37 9.53
CA LEU A 167 -3.68 -8.21 10.92
C LEU A 167 -2.20 -7.91 11.05
N ARG A 168 -1.38 -8.31 10.07
CA ARG A 168 0.04 -8.00 10.09
C ARG A 168 0.55 -7.85 8.66
N LEU A 169 1.43 -6.89 8.48
CA LEU A 169 2.16 -6.63 7.25
C LEU A 169 3.64 -6.45 7.59
N ASP A 170 4.49 -7.30 7.04
CA ASP A 170 5.94 -7.16 7.10
C ASP A 170 6.48 -6.80 5.72
N LEU A 171 7.38 -5.85 5.69
CA LEU A 171 8.19 -5.52 4.55
C LEU A 171 9.58 -6.08 4.78
N ILE A 172 10.07 -6.88 3.83
CA ILE A 172 11.34 -7.62 3.92
C ILE A 172 12.26 -7.26 2.76
N ASP A 173 13.56 -7.23 3.01
CA ASP A 173 14.55 -7.06 1.97
C ASP A 173 14.85 -8.37 1.21
N GLU A 174 15.79 -8.32 0.26
CA GLU A 174 16.20 -9.47 -0.55
C GLU A 174 16.79 -10.63 0.27
N SER A 175 17.39 -10.32 1.44
CA SER A 175 17.91 -11.33 2.36
C SER A 175 16.82 -11.96 3.24
N GLY A 176 15.59 -11.42 3.20
CA GLY A 176 14.48 -11.77 4.08
C GLY A 176 14.52 -11.06 5.42
N ALA A 177 15.41 -10.08 5.63
CA ALA A 177 15.46 -9.31 6.85
C ALA A 177 14.31 -8.31 6.91
N LEU A 178 13.75 -8.13 8.11
CA LEU A 178 12.65 -7.23 8.37
C LEU A 178 13.09 -5.78 8.26
N VAL A 179 12.45 -5.02 7.38
CA VAL A 179 12.69 -3.58 7.17
C VAL A 179 11.68 -2.74 7.94
N GLU A 180 10.41 -3.10 7.83
CA GLU A 180 9.29 -2.42 8.49
C GLU A 180 8.18 -3.43 8.78
N GLN A 181 7.45 -3.23 9.88
CA GLN A 181 6.36 -4.11 10.29
C GLN A 181 5.19 -3.31 10.82
N TYR A 182 3.99 -3.73 10.44
CA TYR A 182 2.73 -3.35 11.07
C TYR A 182 2.12 -4.60 11.69
N MET A 183 1.82 -4.58 12.99
CA MET A 183 1.29 -5.73 13.69
C MET A 183 0.09 -5.35 14.54
N GLY A 184 -1.06 -5.94 14.24
CA GLY A 184 -2.28 -5.84 15.02
C GLY A 184 -2.11 -6.45 16.40
N VAL A 185 -2.59 -5.74 17.41
CA VAL A 185 -2.60 -6.18 18.81
C VAL A 185 -4.02 -6.46 19.31
N GLU A 186 -5.02 -5.80 18.72
CA GLU A 186 -6.43 -6.03 19.02
C GLU A 186 -7.27 -5.73 17.77
N LEU A 187 -8.11 -6.70 17.36
CA LEU A 187 -9.13 -6.52 16.32
C LEU A 187 -10.52 -6.61 16.94
N ARG A 188 -11.37 -5.65 16.62
CA ARG A 188 -12.79 -5.64 16.96
C ARG A 188 -13.61 -5.50 15.69
N VAL A 189 -14.30 -6.54 15.29
CA VAL A 189 -15.30 -6.47 14.22
C VAL A 189 -16.64 -6.09 14.84
N LEU A 190 -17.28 -5.06 14.30
CA LEU A 190 -18.48 -4.46 14.85
C LEU A 190 -19.69 -4.74 13.96
N PRO A 191 -20.86 -5.05 14.51
CA PRO A 191 -22.07 -5.24 13.71
C PRO A 191 -22.57 -3.94 13.07
N GLU A 192 -22.23 -2.78 13.68
CA GLU A 192 -22.58 -1.45 13.23
C GLU A 192 -21.40 -0.49 13.37
N PRO A 193 -21.37 0.62 12.59
CA PRO A 193 -20.38 1.68 12.77
C PRO A 193 -20.36 2.21 14.20
N SER A 194 -19.15 2.40 14.76
CA SER A 194 -19.00 2.96 16.10
C SER A 194 -19.58 4.37 16.19
N ARG A 195 -20.03 4.77 17.41
CA ARG A 195 -20.54 6.12 17.64
C ARG A 195 -19.52 7.19 17.29
N TRP A 196 -18.25 6.89 17.54
CA TRP A 196 -17.12 7.77 17.22
C TRP A 196 -17.03 8.03 15.71
N LEU A 197 -17.00 6.99 14.87
CA LEU A 197 -16.95 7.14 13.41
C LEU A 197 -18.19 7.85 12.87
N LYS A 198 -19.39 7.55 13.41
CA LYS A 198 -20.61 8.28 13.06
C LYS A 198 -20.50 9.79 13.36
N SER A 199 -19.85 10.17 14.48
CA SER A 199 -19.65 11.58 14.82
C SER A 199 -18.60 12.25 13.93
N LEU A 200 -17.49 11.54 13.59
CA LEU A 200 -16.48 12.06 12.68
C LEU A 200 -17.03 12.32 11.28
N ALA A 201 -17.91 11.46 10.77
CA ALA A 201 -18.54 11.66 9.46
C ALA A 201 -19.43 12.92 9.40
N GLN A 202 -19.85 13.43 10.55
CA GLN A 202 -20.64 14.66 10.66
C GLN A 202 -19.79 15.89 11.01
N ALA A 203 -18.48 15.70 11.21
CA ALA A 203 -17.59 16.78 11.56
C ALA A 203 -17.43 17.78 10.39
N LYS A 204 -17.26 19.05 10.74
CA LYS A 204 -16.92 20.07 9.73
C LYS A 204 -15.45 19.92 9.34
N LEU A 205 -15.21 19.31 8.18
CA LEU A 205 -13.88 19.12 7.61
C LEU A 205 -13.42 20.35 6.81
N PRO A 206 -12.09 20.54 6.62
CA PRO A 206 -11.57 21.54 5.71
C PRO A 206 -12.12 21.34 4.30
N ARG A 207 -12.19 22.44 3.52
CA ARG A 207 -12.63 22.35 2.13
C ARG A 207 -11.68 21.45 1.32
N ALA A 208 -12.22 20.48 0.61
CA ALA A 208 -11.43 19.60 -0.22
C ALA A 208 -10.80 20.34 -1.41
N VAL A 209 -9.50 20.12 -1.61
CA VAL A 209 -8.76 20.54 -2.80
C VAL A 209 -8.51 19.30 -3.65
N PRO A 210 -8.90 19.29 -4.94
CA PRO A 210 -8.65 18.16 -5.81
C PRO A 210 -7.14 17.92 -5.98
N VAL A 211 -6.66 16.75 -5.57
CA VAL A 211 -5.33 16.26 -5.97
C VAL A 211 -5.37 15.78 -7.43
N ALA A 212 -6.55 15.45 -7.91
CA ALA A 212 -6.78 14.91 -9.25
C ALA A 212 -6.33 15.82 -10.40
N GLN A 213 -6.14 17.11 -10.16
CA GLN A 213 -5.49 17.95 -11.14
C GLN A 213 -4.03 17.53 -11.36
N ALA A 214 -3.37 16.95 -10.35
CA ALA A 214 -2.05 16.37 -10.49
C ALA A 214 -2.05 14.95 -11.10
N TYR A 215 -3.10 14.13 -10.81
CA TYR A 215 -3.20 12.74 -11.29
C TYR A 215 -3.98 12.56 -12.60
N GLN A 216 -4.75 13.55 -13.04
CA GLN A 216 -5.54 13.54 -14.28
C GLN A 216 -5.08 14.60 -15.30
N SER A 217 -4.09 15.41 -14.95
CA SER A 217 -3.45 16.28 -15.94
C SER A 217 -2.90 15.41 -17.07
N PRO A 218 -3.09 15.81 -18.33
CA PRO A 218 -2.38 15.16 -19.42
C PRO A 218 -0.90 15.18 -19.04
N GLN A 219 -0.22 14.04 -19.20
CA GLN A 219 1.20 13.94 -18.89
C GLN A 219 1.92 15.15 -19.43
N LEU A 220 2.42 16.01 -18.57
CA LEU A 220 3.20 17.15 -18.98
C LEU A 220 4.47 16.61 -19.63
N ASP A 221 4.80 17.07 -20.82
CA ASP A 221 6.09 16.78 -21.44
C ASP A 221 7.17 17.56 -20.67
N LEU A 222 7.79 16.87 -19.72
CA LEU A 222 8.85 17.44 -18.88
C LEU A 222 10.17 17.60 -19.64
N GLY A 223 10.27 17.04 -20.85
CA GLY A 223 11.52 16.96 -21.58
C GLY A 223 12.51 15.93 -20.96
N TRP A 224 12.08 15.12 -20.01
CA TRP A 224 12.86 14.07 -19.32
C TRP A 224 12.10 12.75 -19.31
N ALA A 225 12.84 11.64 -19.43
CA ALA A 225 12.29 10.29 -19.28
C ALA A 225 13.27 9.39 -18.51
N PRO A 226 12.76 8.41 -17.77
CA PRO A 226 13.58 7.34 -17.21
C PRO A 226 14.01 6.37 -18.32
N GLY A 227 15.30 6.10 -18.43
CA GLY A 227 15.83 5.06 -19.32
C GLY A 227 15.64 3.66 -18.77
N TRP A 228 15.33 3.55 -17.48
CA TRP A 228 15.05 2.31 -16.81
C TRP A 228 14.05 2.50 -15.65
N LEU A 229 13.14 1.56 -15.52
CA LEU A 229 12.24 1.42 -14.37
C LEU A 229 12.24 -0.04 -13.90
N PRO A 230 12.03 -0.31 -12.60
CA PRO A 230 11.80 -1.67 -12.14
C PRO A 230 10.57 -2.28 -12.82
N LYS A 231 10.57 -3.59 -13.01
CA LYS A 231 9.45 -4.28 -13.65
C LYS A 231 8.11 -3.97 -12.98
N GLY A 232 7.10 -3.64 -13.78
CA GLY A 232 5.75 -3.29 -13.34
C GLY A 232 5.57 -1.84 -12.90
N PHE A 233 6.66 -1.07 -12.74
CA PHE A 233 6.51 0.38 -12.53
C PHE A 233 6.17 1.07 -13.86
N VAL A 234 5.22 1.98 -13.79
CA VAL A 234 4.85 2.86 -14.89
C VAL A 234 4.72 4.28 -14.38
N ILE A 235 4.87 5.25 -15.27
CA ILE A 235 4.64 6.66 -14.96
C ILE A 235 3.14 6.87 -14.77
N MET A 236 2.76 7.33 -13.57
CA MET A 236 1.37 7.61 -13.21
C MET A 236 0.99 9.07 -13.46
N SER A 237 1.90 9.99 -13.14
CA SER A 237 1.70 11.41 -13.34
C SER A 237 3.01 12.14 -13.56
N THR A 238 2.93 13.26 -14.28
CA THR A 238 4.01 14.23 -14.43
C THR A 238 3.45 15.62 -14.21
N ASP A 239 4.21 16.48 -13.52
CA ASP A 239 3.79 17.83 -13.18
C ASP A 239 5.00 18.76 -13.09
N ARG A 240 4.76 20.07 -13.02
CA ARG A 240 5.77 21.10 -12.76
C ARG A 240 5.21 22.08 -11.76
N HIS A 241 5.83 22.17 -10.60
CA HIS A 241 5.36 23.02 -9.50
C HIS A 241 6.53 23.51 -8.64
N PRO A 242 6.35 24.61 -7.89
CA PRO A 242 7.32 25.01 -6.88
C PRO A 242 7.36 24.01 -5.72
N LEU A 243 8.55 23.69 -5.21
CA LEU A 243 8.68 22.93 -3.97
C LEU A 243 8.07 23.70 -2.80
N VAL A 244 7.34 22.98 -1.94
CA VAL A 244 6.71 23.57 -0.76
C VAL A 244 7.76 24.22 0.13
N GLY A 245 7.58 25.52 0.41
CA GLY A 245 8.51 26.30 1.26
C GLY A 245 9.71 26.91 0.52
N THR A 246 9.78 26.77 -0.79
CA THR A 246 10.80 27.42 -1.65
C THR A 246 10.15 27.98 -2.92
N ASP A 247 10.86 28.85 -3.64
CA ASP A 247 10.45 29.34 -4.97
C ASP A 247 11.04 28.44 -6.10
N GLN A 248 11.75 27.36 -5.75
CA GLN A 248 12.39 26.48 -6.72
C GLN A 248 11.33 25.64 -7.44
N VAL A 249 11.23 25.82 -8.74
CA VAL A 249 10.34 25.03 -9.61
C VAL A 249 11.02 23.72 -9.93
N VAL A 250 10.31 22.63 -9.72
CA VAL A 250 10.78 21.27 -10.02
C VAL A 250 9.89 20.61 -11.06
N ASP A 251 10.49 19.76 -11.88
CA ASP A 251 9.78 18.79 -12.67
C ASP A 251 9.52 17.56 -11.77
N TYR A 252 8.28 17.14 -11.70
CA TYR A 252 7.82 16.03 -10.87
C TYR A 252 7.33 14.87 -11.73
N MET A 253 7.73 13.68 -11.35
CA MET A 253 7.25 12.42 -11.94
C MET A 253 6.91 11.45 -10.83
N MET A 254 5.72 10.86 -10.86
CA MET A 254 5.34 9.75 -9.99
C MET A 254 5.29 8.45 -10.79
N ILE A 255 5.96 7.44 -10.29
CA ILE A 255 5.89 6.07 -10.81
C ILE A 255 5.30 5.13 -9.78
N SER A 256 4.58 4.10 -10.24
CA SER A 256 3.96 3.11 -9.34
C SER A 256 3.87 1.74 -10.00
N ASP A 257 3.95 0.68 -9.17
CA ASP A 257 3.65 -0.68 -9.56
C ASP A 257 2.26 -1.16 -9.07
N GLY A 258 1.44 -0.22 -8.60
CA GLY A 258 0.09 -0.49 -8.07
C GLY A 258 0.04 -0.70 -6.55
N LEU A 259 1.20 -0.86 -5.89
CA LEU A 259 1.35 -0.98 -4.45
C LEU A 259 2.29 0.11 -3.90
N VAL A 260 3.48 0.24 -4.49
CA VAL A 260 4.50 1.19 -4.08
C VAL A 260 4.51 2.37 -5.05
N ASP A 261 4.48 3.58 -4.49
CA ASP A 261 4.61 4.81 -5.24
C ASP A 261 6.01 5.41 -5.01
N VAL A 262 6.65 5.88 -6.07
CA VAL A 262 7.96 6.55 -6.02
C VAL A 262 7.85 7.92 -6.68
N SER A 263 8.21 8.94 -5.93
CA SER A 263 8.25 10.34 -6.38
C SER A 263 9.66 10.68 -6.86
N ILE A 264 9.76 11.28 -8.03
CA ILE A 264 11.00 11.72 -8.67
C ILE A 264 10.88 13.21 -8.92
N TYR A 265 11.81 13.98 -8.38
CA TYR A 265 11.91 15.43 -8.58
C TYR A 265 13.19 15.75 -9.35
N LEU A 266 13.09 16.60 -10.35
CA LEU A 266 14.22 17.08 -11.11
C LEU A 266 14.28 18.60 -10.98
N SER A 267 15.45 19.12 -10.65
CA SER A 267 15.69 20.57 -10.56
C SER A 267 17.07 20.94 -11.11
N ALA A 268 17.24 22.22 -11.45
CA ALA A 268 18.55 22.72 -11.78
C ALA A 268 19.44 22.66 -10.53
N ALA A 269 20.66 22.17 -10.68
CA ALA A 269 21.61 22.19 -9.58
C ALA A 269 22.08 23.61 -9.32
N GLU A 270 21.82 24.15 -8.12
CA GLU A 270 22.20 25.50 -7.74
C GLU A 270 23.67 25.60 -7.25
N ALA A 271 24.23 24.48 -6.80
CA ALA A 271 25.62 24.42 -6.32
C ALA A 271 26.18 22.99 -6.48
N PRO A 272 27.51 22.82 -6.46
CA PRO A 272 28.10 21.48 -6.36
C PRO A 272 27.66 20.83 -5.05
N MET A 273 26.87 19.76 -5.14
CA MET A 273 26.41 18.98 -3.98
C MET A 273 26.96 17.57 -4.04
N GLY A 274 27.26 17.03 -2.85
CA GLY A 274 27.47 15.60 -2.70
C GLY A 274 26.12 14.86 -2.68
N ASP A 275 26.17 13.58 -2.97
CA ASP A 275 24.99 12.72 -2.85
C ASP A 275 24.51 12.69 -1.40
N GLU A 276 23.22 12.84 -1.22
CA GLU A 276 22.54 12.76 0.06
C GLU A 276 21.62 11.55 0.07
N LEU A 277 21.77 10.72 1.08
CA LEU A 277 20.93 9.55 1.29
C LEU A 277 20.33 9.59 2.69
N VAL A 278 19.02 9.71 2.76
CA VAL A 278 18.25 9.53 4.00
C VAL A 278 17.40 8.27 3.86
N ARG A 279 17.53 7.36 4.83
CA ARG A 279 16.70 6.16 4.90
C ARG A 279 15.89 6.17 6.18
N GLN A 280 14.57 5.99 6.04
CA GLN A 280 13.66 5.87 7.17
C GLN A 280 12.77 4.64 6.98
N GLY A 281 13.18 3.50 7.58
CA GLY A 281 12.53 2.21 7.36
C GLY A 281 12.67 1.76 5.90
N ALA A 282 11.54 1.59 5.25
CA ALA A 282 11.45 1.23 3.84
C ALA A 282 11.66 2.42 2.90
N THR A 283 11.34 3.62 3.36
CA THR A 283 11.43 4.83 2.53
C THR A 283 12.87 5.25 2.36
N SER A 284 13.32 5.31 1.10
CA SER A 284 14.59 5.88 0.69
C SER A 284 14.34 7.28 0.12
N LEU A 285 15.09 8.27 0.58
CA LEU A 285 15.23 9.57 -0.05
C LEU A 285 16.67 9.65 -0.54
N LEU A 286 16.85 9.60 -1.83
CA LEU A 286 18.14 9.78 -2.50
C LEU A 286 18.10 11.09 -3.28
N ARG A 287 19.07 11.97 -3.03
CA ARG A 287 19.31 13.20 -3.78
C ARG A 287 20.71 13.15 -4.35
N MET A 288 20.82 13.27 -5.65
CA MET A 288 22.10 13.18 -6.36
C MET A 288 22.13 14.03 -7.61
N LEU A 289 23.35 14.33 -8.09
CA LEU A 289 23.57 14.93 -9.39
C LEU A 289 23.76 13.81 -10.42
N ASN A 290 22.88 13.77 -11.43
CA ASN A 290 23.03 12.77 -12.50
C ASN A 290 24.06 13.20 -13.55
N ASP A 291 24.37 12.31 -14.51
CA ASP A 291 25.36 12.55 -15.59
C ASP A 291 25.04 13.78 -16.45
N HIS A 292 23.78 14.22 -16.48
CA HIS A 292 23.33 15.42 -17.19
C HIS A 292 23.39 16.71 -16.35
N LYS A 293 24.01 16.64 -15.16
CA LYS A 293 24.16 17.74 -14.20
C LYS A 293 22.83 18.35 -13.74
N VAL A 294 21.83 17.51 -13.64
CA VAL A 294 20.54 17.82 -13.04
C VAL A 294 20.45 17.19 -11.67
N GLU A 295 19.97 17.94 -10.70
CA GLU A 295 19.68 17.42 -9.39
C GLU A 295 18.43 16.53 -9.46
N VAL A 296 18.57 15.29 -9.04
CA VAL A 296 17.50 14.31 -8.98
C VAL A 296 17.26 13.92 -7.55
N THR A 297 16.01 14.02 -7.09
CA THR A 297 15.59 13.48 -5.79
C THR A 297 14.58 12.37 -6.04
N VAL A 298 14.87 11.16 -5.52
CA VAL A 298 13.98 10.00 -5.57
C VAL A 298 13.52 9.66 -4.16
N VAL A 299 12.21 9.60 -3.96
CA VAL A 299 11.59 9.29 -2.66
C VAL A 299 10.58 8.16 -2.83
N GLY A 300 10.74 7.06 -2.10
CA GLY A 300 9.77 5.95 -2.13
C GLY A 300 10.23 4.72 -1.35
N GLU A 301 9.32 3.74 -1.23
CA GLU A 301 9.58 2.47 -0.55
C GLU A 301 10.26 1.48 -1.50
N VAL A 302 11.49 1.83 -1.90
CA VAL A 302 12.35 0.99 -2.76
C VAL A 302 13.75 0.84 -2.16
N PRO A 303 14.47 -0.26 -2.46
CA PRO A 303 15.87 -0.39 -2.06
C PRO A 303 16.72 0.75 -2.60
N VAL A 304 17.71 1.19 -1.81
CA VAL A 304 18.63 2.28 -2.21
C VAL A 304 19.25 2.08 -3.59
N PRO A 305 19.77 0.89 -3.95
CA PRO A 305 20.32 0.66 -5.29
C PRO A 305 19.29 0.88 -6.41
N THR A 306 18.02 0.62 -6.12
CA THR A 306 16.92 0.86 -7.07
C THR A 306 16.64 2.34 -7.24
N ALA A 307 16.55 3.11 -6.13
CA ALA A 307 16.41 4.56 -6.18
C ALA A 307 17.57 5.21 -6.95
N GLN A 308 18.81 4.75 -6.70
CA GLN A 308 20.00 5.22 -7.40
C GLN A 308 19.91 4.93 -8.91
N ARG A 309 19.59 3.71 -9.30
CA ARG A 309 19.47 3.34 -10.71
C ARG A 309 18.35 4.09 -11.44
N ILE A 310 17.24 4.40 -10.76
CA ILE A 310 16.20 5.26 -11.31
C ILE A 310 16.78 6.65 -11.59
N ALA A 311 17.45 7.28 -10.60
CA ALA A 311 18.01 8.62 -10.72
C ALA A 311 19.08 8.71 -11.84
N GLU A 312 19.98 7.73 -11.93
CA GLU A 312 21.03 7.65 -12.96
C GLU A 312 20.44 7.43 -14.36
N SER A 313 19.30 6.74 -14.48
CA SER A 313 18.68 6.44 -15.77
C SER A 313 17.95 7.62 -16.42
N LEU A 314 17.70 8.71 -15.68
CA LEU A 314 16.99 9.87 -16.20
C LEU A 314 17.81 10.60 -17.24
N HIS A 315 17.21 10.83 -18.40
CA HIS A 315 17.86 11.50 -19.53
C HIS A 315 16.90 12.49 -20.20
N PRO A 316 17.44 13.54 -20.83
CA PRO A 316 16.61 14.47 -21.60
C PRO A 316 16.03 13.80 -22.83
N LEU A 317 14.77 14.08 -23.10
CA LEU A 317 14.12 13.67 -24.36
C LEU A 317 14.72 14.48 -25.53
N ALA A 318 15.06 13.80 -26.62
CA ALA A 318 15.51 14.47 -27.84
C ALA A 318 14.40 15.38 -28.37
N LYS A 319 14.72 16.67 -28.59
CA LYS A 319 13.75 17.60 -29.20
C LYS A 319 13.30 17.05 -30.56
N GLY A 320 12.08 16.53 -30.66
CA GLY A 320 11.49 16.11 -31.93
C GLY A 320 10.88 14.70 -31.96
N ILE A 321 11.06 13.86 -30.95
CA ILE A 321 10.40 12.55 -30.88
C ILE A 321 9.19 12.68 -29.96
N ARG A 322 8.03 12.94 -30.52
CA ARG A 322 6.75 12.70 -29.84
C ARG A 322 6.46 11.21 -29.91
N PRO A 323 6.10 10.53 -28.80
CA PRO A 323 5.62 9.15 -28.84
C PRO A 323 4.30 9.01 -29.60
#